data_c100e57b41e07e0d2d24411a239fa73b
#
_entry.id   c100e57b41e07e0d2d24411a239fa73b
#
_cell.length_a   1.000
_cell.length_b   1.000
_cell.length_c   1.000
_cell.angle_alpha   90.00
_cell.angle_beta   90.00
_cell.angle_gamma   90.00
#
_symmetry.space_group_name_H-M   'P 1'
#
loop_
_entity.id
_entity.type
_entity.pdbx_description
1 polymer ?
#
loop_
_entity_poly.entity_id
_entity_poly.type
_entity_poly.pdbx_seq_one_letter_code
_entity_poly.pdbx_strand_id
1 'polypeptide(L)'
;MANSKNSKTSGKAASKPRAPPKKASKLLMRIRKAKIKDKAIFEIPHYPQSDEFTSSAASAMMVLKFLNQDFKFRKESEYSIWQESVNGSVWHGSKYGLAYALAKRGAKIGILSNTKDEGYDKRLAVYENVNLDTLAASFNEIKQKAADLGIEEEHGVVTVQAIKKALSANTLPIVLIDANAINSYLESSPHWVVVKGYDKDGFYINDPYSDSTITMDPNAFKLAIGFESNMHMIIADAKAFDAKKAKESK
;
A
#
# COMPACT_ATOMS: atom_id res chain seq x y z
N MET A 1 61.39 -32.43 -20.82
CA MET A 1 60.82 -33.48 -19.92
C MET A 1 59.88 -32.83 -18.92
N ALA A 2 58.83 -33.51 -18.66
CA ALA A 2 57.74 -33.27 -17.63
C ALA A 2 56.59 -32.33 -18.02
N ASN A 3 55.59 -32.99 -18.58
CA ASN A 3 54.19 -32.54 -18.65
C ASN A 3 53.56 -32.48 -17.26
N SER A 4 52.89 -31.38 -16.89
CA SER A 4 51.96 -31.35 -15.78
C SER A 4 50.59 -30.96 -16.30
N LYS A 5 49.66 -31.92 -16.33
CA LYS A 5 48.24 -31.75 -16.62
C LYS A 5 47.53 -31.22 -15.38
N ASN A 6 46.99 -29.99 -15.42
CA ASN A 6 46.08 -29.48 -14.41
C ASN A 6 44.63 -29.74 -14.88
N SER A 7 43.96 -30.69 -14.25
CA SER A 7 42.55 -30.96 -14.39
C SER A 7 41.72 -29.92 -13.58
N LYS A 8 40.95 -29.09 -14.25
CA LYS A 8 39.95 -28.23 -13.64
C LYS A 8 38.67 -29.05 -13.37
N THR A 9 38.42 -29.37 -12.12
CA THR A 9 37.10 -29.88 -11.66
C THR A 9 36.14 -28.71 -11.53
N SER A 10 35.17 -28.64 -12.44
CA SER A 10 34.05 -27.71 -12.34
C SER A 10 33.08 -28.18 -11.27
N GLY A 11 33.10 -27.52 -10.11
CA GLY A 11 32.10 -27.72 -9.06
C GLY A 11 30.74 -27.18 -9.53
N LYS A 12 29.77 -28.06 -9.78
CA LYS A 12 28.36 -27.69 -9.92
C LYS A 12 27.84 -27.13 -8.59
N ALA A 13 27.57 -25.81 -8.57
CA ALA A 13 26.86 -25.20 -7.46
C ALA A 13 25.43 -25.79 -7.39
N ALA A 14 25.15 -26.50 -6.30
CA ALA A 14 23.81 -27.02 -6.04
C ALA A 14 22.83 -25.86 -5.82
N SER A 15 21.84 -25.74 -6.70
CA SER A 15 20.76 -24.77 -6.55
C SER A 15 19.95 -25.10 -5.28
N LYS A 16 19.84 -24.13 -4.36
CA LYS A 16 18.99 -24.25 -3.17
C LYS A 16 17.56 -24.59 -3.60
N PRO A 17 16.87 -25.50 -2.90
CA PRO A 17 15.50 -25.87 -3.22
C PRO A 17 14.60 -24.63 -3.15
N ARG A 18 13.81 -24.43 -4.21
CA ARG A 18 12.83 -23.35 -4.32
C ARG A 18 11.78 -23.54 -3.23
N ALA A 19 11.58 -22.55 -2.37
CA ALA A 19 10.55 -22.59 -1.34
C ALA A 19 9.19 -22.90 -1.97
N PRO A 20 8.34 -23.74 -1.35
CA PRO A 20 7.02 -24.06 -1.88
C PRO A 20 6.19 -22.79 -2.03
N PRO A 21 5.30 -22.72 -3.05
CA PRO A 21 4.45 -21.54 -3.27
C PRO A 21 3.61 -21.29 -2.01
N LYS A 22 3.75 -20.10 -1.43
CA LYS A 22 2.95 -19.69 -0.25
C LYS A 22 1.47 -19.80 -0.64
N LYS A 23 0.67 -20.48 0.20
CA LYS A 23 -0.80 -20.59 0.00
C LYS A 23 -1.35 -19.17 -0.11
N ALA A 24 -2.14 -18.92 -1.17
CA ALA A 24 -2.78 -17.63 -1.38
C ALA A 24 -3.53 -17.14 -0.13
N SER A 25 -3.37 -15.88 0.21
CA SER A 25 -4.00 -15.25 1.37
C SER A 25 -5.51 -15.47 1.38
N LYS A 26 -6.05 -15.85 2.53
CA LYS A 26 -7.50 -15.94 2.71
C LYS A 26 -8.19 -14.61 2.41
N LEU A 27 -7.51 -13.48 2.66
CA LEU A 27 -8.00 -12.12 2.39
C LEU A 27 -8.11 -11.87 0.88
N LEU A 28 -7.03 -12.02 0.13
CA LEU A 28 -7.01 -11.80 -1.32
C LEU A 28 -7.92 -12.78 -2.07
N MET A 29 -7.95 -14.05 -1.64
CA MET A 29 -8.90 -15.04 -2.19
C MET A 29 -10.37 -14.64 -1.96
N ARG A 30 -10.70 -14.08 -0.77
CA ARG A 30 -12.05 -13.60 -0.47
C ARG A 30 -12.44 -12.47 -1.42
N ILE A 31 -11.54 -11.54 -1.69
CA ILE A 31 -11.77 -10.43 -2.62
C ILE A 31 -11.97 -10.94 -4.04
N ARG A 32 -11.13 -11.85 -4.52
CA ARG A 32 -11.27 -12.45 -5.87
C ARG A 32 -12.64 -13.08 -6.09
N LYS A 33 -13.17 -13.78 -5.07
CA LYS A 33 -14.46 -14.48 -5.11
C LYS A 33 -15.66 -13.57 -4.82
N ALA A 34 -15.46 -12.35 -4.38
CA ALA A 34 -16.55 -11.45 -4.02
C ALA A 34 -17.39 -11.09 -5.25
N LYS A 35 -18.70 -11.19 -5.07
CA LYS A 35 -19.67 -10.58 -6.01
C LYS A 35 -19.75 -9.09 -5.70
N ILE A 36 -19.70 -8.28 -6.74
CA ILE A 36 -19.87 -6.83 -6.62
C ILE A 36 -21.32 -6.56 -6.22
N LYS A 37 -21.50 -5.79 -5.16
CA LYS A 37 -22.81 -5.30 -4.68
C LYS A 37 -23.17 -4.02 -5.41
N ASP A 38 -24.43 -3.63 -5.40
CA ASP A 38 -24.87 -2.35 -5.97
C ASP A 38 -24.36 -1.17 -5.13
N LYS A 39 -24.18 -1.38 -3.83
CA LYS A 39 -23.69 -0.40 -2.87
C LYS A 39 -22.82 -1.06 -1.81
N ALA A 40 -21.70 -0.41 -1.45
CA ALA A 40 -20.87 -0.76 -0.31
C ALA A 40 -20.23 0.52 0.23
N ILE A 41 -20.64 0.95 1.43
CA ILE A 41 -20.14 2.19 2.08
C ILE A 41 -19.79 1.86 3.52
N PHE A 42 -18.68 2.43 4.00
CA PHE A 42 -18.20 2.34 5.38
C PHE A 42 -18.13 3.73 6.01
N GLU A 43 -18.51 3.83 7.27
CA GLU A 43 -18.39 5.09 8.03
C GLU A 43 -16.96 5.26 8.56
N ILE A 44 -16.02 5.50 7.64
CA ILE A 44 -14.61 5.74 7.97
C ILE A 44 -14.47 7.22 8.33
N PRO A 45 -13.98 7.53 9.56
CA PRO A 45 -13.79 8.93 9.96
C PRO A 45 -12.70 9.58 9.09
N HIS A 46 -12.91 10.84 8.74
CA HIS A 46 -11.95 11.62 7.97
C HIS A 46 -10.85 12.17 8.87
N TYR A 47 -9.63 12.31 8.33
CA TYR A 47 -8.49 12.96 8.94
C TYR A 47 -7.68 13.70 7.87
N PRO A 48 -7.55 15.03 7.93
CA PRO A 48 -6.71 15.79 7.00
C PRO A 48 -5.23 15.57 7.32
N GLN A 49 -4.41 15.47 6.27
CA GLN A 49 -2.95 15.36 6.41
C GLN A 49 -2.35 16.64 6.98
N SER A 50 -1.27 16.50 7.75
CA SER A 50 -0.59 17.65 8.36
C SER A 50 0.42 18.31 7.43
N ASP A 51 0.97 17.58 6.47
CA ASP A 51 1.97 18.05 5.50
C ASP A 51 1.76 17.40 4.13
N GLU A 52 2.28 18.01 3.07
CA GLU A 52 2.08 17.63 1.66
C GLU A 52 2.45 16.18 1.34
N PHE A 53 3.39 15.60 2.09
CA PHE A 53 3.91 14.24 1.88
C PHE A 53 3.30 13.17 2.81
N THR A 54 2.38 13.54 3.73
CA THR A 54 1.87 12.61 4.75
C THR A 54 0.56 11.91 4.39
N SER A 55 0.11 11.96 3.13
CA SER A 55 -1.14 11.35 2.68
C SER A 55 -1.26 9.85 2.99
N SER A 56 -0.16 9.10 2.88
CA SER A 56 -0.12 7.67 3.24
C SER A 56 -0.40 7.45 4.73
N ALA A 57 0.19 8.26 5.59
CA ALA A 57 0.01 8.18 7.03
C ALA A 57 -1.41 8.60 7.45
N ALA A 58 -1.92 9.70 6.93
CA ALA A 58 -3.27 10.16 7.19
C ALA A 58 -4.31 9.13 6.74
N SER A 59 -4.14 8.52 5.55
CA SER A 59 -4.97 7.41 5.07
C SER A 59 -4.91 6.19 5.98
N ALA A 60 -3.70 5.83 6.46
CA ALA A 60 -3.55 4.75 7.43
C ALA A 60 -4.28 5.05 8.74
N MET A 61 -4.18 6.29 9.26
CA MET A 61 -4.85 6.70 10.49
C MET A 61 -6.37 6.60 10.40
N MET A 62 -6.97 6.99 9.27
CA MET A 62 -8.41 6.84 9.04
C MET A 62 -8.84 5.37 9.11
N VAL A 63 -8.09 4.48 8.46
CA VAL A 63 -8.36 3.03 8.51
C VAL A 63 -8.13 2.46 9.91
N LEU A 64 -7.05 2.84 10.59
CA LEU A 64 -6.77 2.40 11.97
C LEU A 64 -7.85 2.86 12.94
N LYS A 65 -8.36 4.09 12.80
CA LYS A 65 -9.46 4.60 13.63
C LYS A 65 -10.75 3.83 13.42
N PHE A 66 -11.05 3.45 12.17
CA PHE A 66 -12.20 2.59 11.87
C PHE A 66 -12.06 1.20 12.50
N LEU A 67 -10.87 0.59 12.41
CA LEU A 67 -10.59 -0.75 12.95
C LEU A 67 -10.50 -0.78 14.48
N ASN A 68 -10.05 0.32 15.07
CA ASN A 68 -9.85 0.46 16.52
C ASN A 68 -10.34 1.83 16.99
N GLN A 69 -11.50 1.86 17.61
CA GLN A 69 -12.12 3.09 18.10
C GLN A 69 -11.29 3.81 19.18
N ASP A 70 -10.38 3.11 19.86
CA ASP A 70 -9.44 3.70 20.84
C ASP A 70 -8.26 4.41 20.18
N PHE A 71 -8.01 4.18 18.89
CA PHE A 71 -6.97 4.89 18.15
C PHE A 71 -7.26 6.40 18.14
N LYS A 72 -6.25 7.21 18.49
CA LYS A 72 -6.41 8.67 18.55
C LYS A 72 -5.71 9.32 17.37
N PHE A 73 -6.41 10.22 16.71
CA PHE A 73 -5.81 11.12 15.74
C PHE A 73 -4.87 12.09 16.45
N ARG A 74 -3.57 11.96 16.21
CA ARG A 74 -2.52 12.80 16.74
C ARG A 74 -1.45 13.04 15.69
N LYS A 75 -0.91 14.24 15.64
CA LYS A 75 0.15 14.60 14.69
C LYS A 75 1.41 13.73 14.88
N GLU A 76 1.75 13.39 16.10
CA GLU A 76 2.86 12.48 16.43
C GLU A 76 2.65 11.08 15.85
N SER A 77 1.40 10.58 15.88
CA SER A 77 1.05 9.29 15.27
C SER A 77 1.16 9.33 13.76
N GLU A 78 0.75 10.44 13.13
CA GLU A 78 0.88 10.64 11.70
C GLU A 78 2.35 10.60 11.27
N TYR A 79 3.23 11.38 11.91
CA TYR A 79 4.65 11.35 11.60
C TYR A 79 5.31 10.00 11.85
N SER A 80 4.94 9.31 12.95
CA SER A 80 5.46 7.96 13.21
C SER A 80 5.05 6.98 12.12
N ILE A 81 3.80 7.04 11.64
CA ILE A 81 3.31 6.21 10.55
C ILE A 81 3.97 6.61 9.23
N TRP A 82 4.14 7.91 8.98
CA TRP A 82 4.83 8.41 7.80
C TRP A 82 6.27 7.89 7.72
N GLN A 83 7.06 8.00 8.78
CA GLN A 83 8.43 7.47 8.83
C GLN A 83 8.51 5.97 8.51
N GLU A 84 7.52 5.19 8.92
CA GLU A 84 7.43 3.76 8.62
C GLU A 84 6.91 3.48 7.19
N SER A 85 6.17 4.41 6.61
CA SER A 85 5.54 4.23 5.29
C SER A 85 6.42 4.62 4.12
N VAL A 86 7.46 5.42 4.34
CA VAL A 86 8.38 5.86 3.29
C VAL A 86 9.42 4.79 2.95
N ASN A 87 10.07 4.94 1.79
CA ASN A 87 11.15 4.07 1.36
C ASN A 87 12.48 4.83 1.45
N GLY A 88 13.21 4.59 2.55
CA GLY A 88 14.46 5.29 2.81
C GLY A 88 14.25 6.79 3.00
N SER A 89 14.89 7.61 2.16
CA SER A 89 14.80 9.07 2.19
C SER A 89 13.79 9.66 1.21
N VAL A 90 13.02 8.82 0.49
CA VAL A 90 11.93 9.30 -0.35
C VAL A 90 10.73 9.67 0.53
N TRP A 91 10.22 10.89 0.38
CA TRP A 91 9.24 11.47 1.30
C TRP A 91 7.82 10.92 1.14
N HIS A 92 7.49 10.35 -0.02
CA HIS A 92 6.17 9.78 -0.26
C HIS A 92 6.06 8.33 0.21
N GLY A 93 4.89 7.95 0.71
CA GLY A 93 4.67 6.60 1.23
C GLY A 93 4.73 5.52 0.14
N SER A 94 5.50 4.48 0.40
CA SER A 94 5.62 3.31 -0.47
C SER A 94 4.56 2.24 -0.17
N LYS A 95 4.31 1.34 -1.12
CA LYS A 95 3.32 0.26 -0.94
C LYS A 95 3.63 -0.67 0.24
N TYR A 96 4.91 -1.06 0.39
CA TYR A 96 5.30 -1.95 1.49
C TYR A 96 5.40 -1.21 2.82
N GLY A 97 5.87 0.03 2.83
CA GLY A 97 5.96 0.84 4.02
C GLY A 97 4.58 1.13 4.61
N LEU A 98 3.62 1.56 3.78
CA LEU A 98 2.25 1.80 4.22
C LEU A 98 1.59 0.50 4.73
N ALA A 99 1.76 -0.61 4.02
CA ALA A 99 1.23 -1.90 4.44
C ALA A 99 1.86 -2.38 5.76
N TYR A 100 3.18 -2.21 5.91
CA TYR A 100 3.91 -2.52 7.15
C TYR A 100 3.41 -1.69 8.33
N ALA A 101 3.29 -0.37 8.16
CA ALA A 101 2.84 0.54 9.21
C ALA A 101 1.44 0.18 9.75
N LEU A 102 0.53 -0.22 8.85
CA LEU A 102 -0.80 -0.71 9.22
C LEU A 102 -0.75 -2.06 9.93
N ALA A 103 -0.01 -3.03 9.39
CA ALA A 103 0.06 -4.39 9.94
C ALA A 103 0.77 -4.44 11.28
N LYS A 104 1.82 -3.63 11.48
CA LYS A 104 2.49 -3.44 12.77
C LYS A 104 1.52 -3.00 13.86
N ARG A 105 0.51 -2.20 13.49
CA ARG A 105 -0.55 -1.70 14.39
C ARG A 105 -1.78 -2.63 14.48
N GLY A 106 -1.66 -3.88 14.05
CA GLY A 106 -2.68 -4.92 14.24
C GLY A 106 -3.68 -5.09 13.09
N ALA A 107 -3.59 -4.30 12.01
CA ALA A 107 -4.45 -4.50 10.85
C ALA A 107 -4.01 -5.73 10.04
N LYS A 108 -4.98 -6.49 9.53
CA LYS A 108 -4.70 -7.57 8.58
C LYS A 108 -4.71 -7.02 7.18
N ILE A 109 -3.56 -7.09 6.51
CA ILE A 109 -3.29 -6.39 5.25
C ILE A 109 -3.00 -7.34 4.09
N GLY A 110 -3.47 -6.95 2.89
CA GLY A 110 -3.04 -7.46 1.61
C GLY A 110 -2.69 -6.31 0.66
N ILE A 111 -1.90 -6.59 -0.36
CA ILE A 111 -1.47 -5.64 -1.40
C ILE A 111 -1.93 -6.15 -2.76
N LEU A 112 -2.53 -5.27 -3.58
CA LEU A 112 -2.65 -5.45 -5.03
C LEU A 112 -1.78 -4.41 -5.72
N SER A 113 -0.85 -4.84 -6.57
CA SER A 113 0.11 -3.96 -7.22
C SER A 113 0.47 -4.47 -8.61
N ASN A 114 0.64 -3.58 -9.58
CA ASN A 114 1.09 -3.94 -10.93
C ASN A 114 2.61 -3.91 -11.08
N THR A 115 3.38 -3.48 -10.06
CA THR A 115 4.85 -3.49 -10.06
C THR A 115 5.40 -4.36 -8.93
N LYS A 116 6.59 -4.93 -9.13
CA LYS A 116 7.29 -5.76 -8.16
C LYS A 116 8.56 -5.11 -7.58
N ASP A 117 8.98 -4.03 -8.20
CA ASP A 117 10.15 -3.22 -7.83
C ASP A 117 9.74 -1.92 -7.12
N GLU A 118 10.68 -1.01 -6.99
CA GLU A 118 10.53 0.29 -6.32
C GLU A 118 9.52 1.20 -7.03
N GLY A 119 9.24 0.94 -8.33
CA GLY A 119 8.27 1.70 -9.09
C GLY A 119 8.62 3.20 -9.19
N TYR A 120 7.68 4.08 -8.85
CA TYR A 120 7.87 5.53 -8.88
C TYR A 120 8.90 6.06 -7.88
N ASP A 121 9.24 5.31 -6.83
CA ASP A 121 10.25 5.72 -5.84
C ASP A 121 11.60 6.02 -6.51
N LYS A 122 11.94 5.30 -7.60
CA LYS A 122 13.18 5.56 -8.36
C LYS A 122 13.22 6.95 -8.97
N ARG A 123 12.09 7.42 -9.48
CA ARG A 123 12.03 8.76 -10.06
C ARG A 123 12.09 9.83 -8.97
N LEU A 124 11.34 9.64 -7.90
CA LEU A 124 11.38 10.55 -6.74
C LEU A 124 12.77 10.62 -6.14
N ALA A 125 13.47 9.48 -6.02
CA ALA A 125 14.84 9.43 -5.55
C ALA A 125 15.79 10.31 -6.36
N VAL A 126 15.65 10.37 -7.69
CA VAL A 126 16.43 11.26 -8.56
C VAL A 126 16.15 12.74 -8.25
N TYR A 127 14.91 13.12 -8.05
CA TYR A 127 14.53 14.48 -7.68
C TYR A 127 15.06 14.88 -6.29
N GLU A 128 15.02 13.95 -5.35
CA GLU A 128 15.41 14.17 -3.95
C GLU A 128 16.91 13.89 -3.71
N ASN A 129 17.70 13.65 -4.77
CA ASN A 129 19.13 13.30 -4.71
C ASN A 129 19.43 12.09 -3.81
N VAL A 130 18.52 11.11 -3.76
CA VAL A 130 18.68 9.86 -3.04
C VAL A 130 19.50 8.88 -3.89
N ASN A 131 20.50 8.25 -3.28
CA ASN A 131 21.29 7.21 -3.96
C ASN A 131 20.42 5.98 -4.27
N LEU A 132 20.41 5.53 -5.53
CA LEU A 132 19.56 4.42 -6.00
C LEU A 132 19.90 3.07 -5.35
N ASP A 133 21.17 2.82 -5.00
CA ASP A 133 21.54 1.58 -4.29
C ASP A 133 21.00 1.60 -2.86
N THR A 134 21.03 2.76 -2.20
CA THR A 134 20.43 2.96 -0.88
C THR A 134 18.91 2.78 -0.95
N LEU A 135 18.26 3.32 -1.99
CA LEU A 135 16.83 3.13 -2.23
C LEU A 135 16.48 1.64 -2.38
N ALA A 136 17.22 0.92 -3.23
CA ALA A 136 17.00 -0.50 -3.47
C ALA A 136 17.22 -1.34 -2.19
N ALA A 137 18.24 -1.02 -1.39
CA ALA A 137 18.48 -1.67 -0.10
C ALA A 137 17.32 -1.45 0.87
N SER A 138 16.88 -0.20 1.04
CA SER A 138 15.74 0.16 1.87
C SER A 138 14.43 -0.51 1.40
N PHE A 139 14.19 -0.53 0.10
CA PHE A 139 13.05 -1.21 -0.50
C PHE A 139 13.02 -2.71 -0.16
N ASN A 140 14.14 -3.39 -0.31
CA ASN A 140 14.24 -4.81 0.02
C ASN A 140 14.06 -5.07 1.52
N GLU A 141 14.57 -4.20 2.37
CA GLU A 141 14.40 -4.28 3.83
C GLU A 141 12.93 -4.13 4.22
N ILE A 142 12.24 -3.09 3.74
CA ILE A 142 10.83 -2.87 4.09
C ILE A 142 9.92 -3.95 3.50
N LYS A 143 10.22 -4.44 2.30
CA LYS A 143 9.55 -5.58 1.69
C LYS A 143 9.68 -6.84 2.53
N GLN A 144 10.88 -7.10 3.08
CA GLN A 144 11.10 -8.25 3.98
C GLN A 144 10.34 -8.05 5.29
N LYS A 145 10.40 -6.88 5.93
CA LYS A 145 9.62 -6.55 7.13
C LYS A 145 8.11 -6.76 6.92
N ALA A 146 7.59 -6.36 5.75
CA ALA A 146 6.20 -6.59 5.38
C ALA A 146 5.89 -8.10 5.25
N ALA A 147 6.77 -8.87 4.62
CA ALA A 147 6.62 -10.32 4.48
C ALA A 147 6.66 -11.05 5.83
N ASP A 148 7.51 -10.63 6.76
CA ASP A 148 7.63 -11.20 8.12
C ASP A 148 6.36 -10.99 8.95
N LEU A 149 5.61 -9.91 8.70
CA LEU A 149 4.28 -9.69 9.27
C LEU A 149 3.15 -10.46 8.57
N GLY A 150 3.49 -11.27 7.55
CA GLY A 150 2.53 -12.08 6.80
C GLY A 150 1.70 -11.29 5.80
N ILE A 151 2.16 -10.10 5.39
CA ILE A 151 1.54 -9.32 4.32
C ILE A 151 1.78 -10.04 3.00
N GLU A 152 0.71 -10.29 2.26
CA GLU A 152 0.77 -10.93 0.96
C GLU A 152 0.47 -9.94 -0.16
N GLU A 153 1.23 -10.05 -1.25
CA GLU A 153 1.02 -9.24 -2.45
C GLU A 153 0.47 -10.10 -3.59
N GLU A 154 -0.53 -9.58 -4.25
CA GLU A 154 -1.01 -10.07 -5.54
C GLU A 154 -0.54 -9.11 -6.64
N HIS A 155 0.07 -9.68 -7.69
CA HIS A 155 0.45 -8.91 -8.86
C HIS A 155 -0.76 -8.77 -9.81
N GLY A 156 -1.15 -7.52 -10.06
CA GLY A 156 -2.29 -7.22 -10.91
C GLY A 156 -2.59 -5.72 -10.99
N VAL A 157 -3.45 -5.37 -11.95
CA VAL A 157 -3.86 -3.98 -12.19
C VAL A 157 -4.94 -3.57 -11.20
N VAL A 158 -4.79 -2.41 -10.56
CA VAL A 158 -5.83 -1.80 -9.73
C VAL A 158 -6.85 -1.14 -10.66
N THR A 159 -8.06 -1.67 -10.67
CA THR A 159 -9.16 -1.15 -11.47
C THR A 159 -10.34 -0.75 -10.58
N VAL A 160 -11.23 0.07 -11.10
CA VAL A 160 -12.53 0.39 -10.47
C VAL A 160 -13.26 -0.90 -10.03
N GLN A 161 -13.22 -1.95 -10.85
CA GLN A 161 -13.84 -3.24 -10.52
C GLN A 161 -13.12 -3.96 -9.37
N ALA A 162 -11.79 -3.90 -9.32
CA ALA A 162 -11.01 -4.47 -8.22
C ALA A 162 -11.35 -3.76 -6.89
N ILE A 163 -11.48 -2.42 -6.91
CA ILE A 163 -11.86 -1.62 -5.74
C ILE A 163 -13.30 -1.96 -5.29
N LYS A 164 -14.27 -2.05 -6.23
CA LYS A 164 -15.65 -2.48 -5.92
C LYS A 164 -15.69 -3.88 -5.30
N LYS A 165 -14.90 -4.84 -5.81
CA LYS A 165 -14.77 -6.18 -5.22
C LYS A 165 -14.21 -6.13 -3.79
N ALA A 166 -13.17 -5.33 -3.56
CA ALA A 166 -12.57 -5.16 -2.25
C ALA A 166 -13.62 -4.65 -1.24
N LEU A 167 -14.30 -3.55 -1.55
CA LEU A 167 -15.36 -3.00 -0.70
C LEU A 167 -16.50 -4.01 -0.47
N SER A 168 -16.94 -4.72 -1.52
CA SER A 168 -17.98 -5.76 -1.43
C SER A 168 -17.58 -6.95 -0.58
N ALA A 169 -16.27 -7.20 -0.44
CA ALA A 169 -15.69 -8.23 0.42
C ALA A 169 -15.52 -7.78 1.88
N ASN A 170 -16.06 -6.63 2.28
CA ASN A 170 -15.85 -6.00 3.58
C ASN A 170 -14.37 -5.75 3.87
N THR A 171 -13.70 -5.06 2.98
CA THR A 171 -12.34 -4.56 3.17
C THR A 171 -12.27 -3.07 2.89
N LEU A 172 -11.22 -2.43 3.41
CA LEU A 172 -11.00 -1.00 3.35
C LEU A 172 -9.80 -0.74 2.41
N PRO A 173 -10.05 -0.33 1.16
CA PRO A 173 -8.97 -0.05 0.21
C PRO A 173 -8.38 1.35 0.43
N ILE A 174 -7.04 1.43 0.52
CA ILE A 174 -6.25 2.64 0.37
C ILE A 174 -5.61 2.57 -1.00
N VAL A 175 -5.84 3.56 -1.85
CA VAL A 175 -5.48 3.53 -3.27
C VAL A 175 -4.48 4.62 -3.58
N LEU A 176 -3.43 4.28 -4.32
CA LEU A 176 -2.52 5.26 -4.91
C LEU A 176 -3.22 5.93 -6.09
N ILE A 177 -3.17 7.25 -6.11
CA ILE A 177 -3.71 8.09 -7.19
C ILE A 177 -2.70 9.17 -7.57
N ASP A 178 -2.95 9.87 -8.67
CA ASP A 178 -2.30 11.14 -8.98
C ASP A 178 -3.04 12.28 -8.28
N ALA A 179 -2.34 13.08 -7.47
CA ALA A 179 -2.93 14.22 -6.75
C ALA A 179 -3.60 15.23 -7.70
N ASN A 180 -2.97 15.52 -8.85
CA ASN A 180 -3.52 16.42 -9.86
C ASN A 180 -4.88 15.94 -10.41
N ALA A 181 -5.11 14.63 -10.46
CA ALA A 181 -6.36 14.06 -10.98
C ALA A 181 -7.58 14.29 -10.05
N ILE A 182 -7.34 14.51 -8.75
CA ILE A 182 -8.40 14.89 -7.80
C ILE A 182 -8.52 16.43 -7.70
N ASN A 183 -7.39 17.10 -7.68
CA ASN A 183 -7.34 18.55 -7.56
C ASN A 183 -6.35 19.14 -8.58
N SER A 184 -6.88 19.74 -9.64
CA SER A 184 -6.07 20.30 -10.75
C SER A 184 -5.17 21.48 -10.36
N TYR A 185 -5.30 22.01 -9.14
CA TYR A 185 -4.38 23.01 -8.60
C TYR A 185 -3.11 22.40 -8.00
N LEU A 186 -3.10 21.07 -7.77
CA LEU A 186 -1.94 20.37 -7.28
C LEU A 186 -1.04 19.92 -8.43
N GLU A 187 0.25 19.81 -8.16
CA GLU A 187 1.17 19.15 -9.07
C GLU A 187 0.91 17.64 -9.13
N SER A 188 1.24 17.03 -10.27
CA SER A 188 1.20 15.57 -10.42
C SER A 188 2.19 14.93 -9.46
N SER A 189 1.68 14.22 -8.47
CA SER A 189 2.45 13.57 -7.41
C SER A 189 1.73 12.35 -6.86
N PRO A 190 2.48 11.37 -6.28
CA PRO A 190 1.86 10.19 -5.69
C PRO A 190 1.06 10.58 -4.44
N HIS A 191 -0.21 10.22 -4.44
CA HIS A 191 -1.12 10.55 -3.36
C HIS A 191 -1.94 9.31 -2.94
N TRP A 192 -2.10 9.10 -1.63
CA TRP A 192 -2.84 7.98 -1.09
C TRP A 192 -4.16 8.42 -0.51
N VAL A 193 -5.25 7.77 -0.92
CA VAL A 193 -6.61 8.07 -0.49
C VAL A 193 -7.32 6.84 0.02
N VAL A 194 -8.27 7.01 0.94
CA VAL A 194 -9.14 5.93 1.41
C VAL A 194 -10.43 5.93 0.61
N VAL A 195 -10.70 4.84 -0.10
CA VAL A 195 -12.01 4.67 -0.76
C VAL A 195 -12.97 4.06 0.25
N LYS A 196 -13.82 4.92 0.85
CA LYS A 196 -14.76 4.47 1.89
C LYS A 196 -16.00 3.78 1.32
N GLY A 197 -16.29 3.93 0.02
CA GLY A 197 -17.46 3.27 -0.55
C GLY A 197 -17.77 3.67 -1.98
N TYR A 198 -18.86 3.08 -2.47
CA TYR A 198 -19.48 3.43 -3.74
C TYR A 198 -20.97 3.06 -3.74
N ASP A 199 -21.72 3.72 -4.61
CA ASP A 199 -23.09 3.35 -5.01
C ASP A 199 -23.35 3.77 -6.49
N LYS A 200 -24.60 4.04 -6.83
CA LYS A 200 -25.02 4.51 -8.18
C LYS A 200 -24.48 5.91 -8.53
N ASP A 201 -24.25 6.74 -7.51
CA ASP A 201 -23.86 8.15 -7.67
C ASP A 201 -22.34 8.32 -7.82
N GLY A 202 -21.52 7.31 -7.45
CA GLY A 202 -20.08 7.33 -7.62
C GLY A 202 -19.29 6.67 -6.51
N PHE A 203 -18.02 7.05 -6.39
CA PHE A 203 -17.12 6.64 -5.31
C PHE A 203 -17.01 7.72 -4.24
N TYR A 204 -17.09 7.30 -3.00
CA TYR A 204 -16.88 8.14 -1.82
C TYR A 204 -15.45 7.96 -1.32
N ILE A 205 -14.69 9.05 -1.33
CA ILE A 205 -13.25 9.04 -1.09
C ILE A 205 -12.94 9.99 0.06
N ASN A 206 -12.29 9.48 1.09
CA ASN A 206 -11.64 10.32 2.09
C ASN A 206 -10.25 10.67 1.54
N ASP A 207 -10.15 11.86 1.02
CA ASP A 207 -8.90 12.44 0.53
C ASP A 207 -8.24 13.21 1.69
N PRO A 208 -7.00 12.83 2.12
CA PRO A 208 -6.31 13.54 3.19
C PRO A 208 -6.01 15.01 2.91
N TYR A 209 -5.94 15.43 1.65
CA TYR A 209 -5.73 16.83 1.28
C TYR A 209 -6.99 17.68 1.46
N SER A 210 -8.16 17.06 1.42
CA SER A 210 -9.46 17.72 1.57
C SER A 210 -9.91 17.74 3.04
N ASP A 211 -10.79 18.66 3.39
CA ASP A 211 -11.38 18.72 4.75
C ASP A 211 -12.54 17.73 4.95
N SER A 212 -12.97 17.05 3.89
CA SER A 212 -14.14 16.18 3.92
C SER A 212 -14.07 15.06 2.87
N THR A 213 -15.02 14.13 2.97
CA THR A 213 -15.23 13.11 1.93
C THR A 213 -15.64 13.78 0.61
N ILE A 214 -14.98 13.42 -0.47
CA ILE A 214 -15.33 13.81 -1.83
C ILE A 214 -16.10 12.70 -2.54
N THR A 215 -16.98 13.06 -3.47
CA THR A 215 -17.67 12.12 -4.37
C THR A 215 -17.08 12.27 -5.76
N MET A 216 -16.69 11.14 -6.37
CA MET A 216 -16.05 11.12 -7.67
C MET A 216 -16.79 10.20 -8.63
N ASP A 217 -17.05 10.72 -9.84
CA ASP A 217 -17.61 9.90 -10.95
C ASP A 217 -16.71 8.69 -11.25
N PRO A 218 -17.27 7.51 -11.57
CA PRO A 218 -16.49 6.31 -11.81
C PRO A 218 -15.46 6.41 -12.95
N ASN A 219 -15.73 7.20 -14.01
CA ASN A 219 -14.79 7.39 -15.11
C ASN A 219 -13.67 8.34 -14.71
N ALA A 220 -14.00 9.43 -14.01
CA ALA A 220 -13.01 10.34 -13.45
C ALA A 220 -12.09 9.60 -12.46
N PHE A 221 -12.65 8.79 -11.56
CA PHE A 221 -11.86 8.02 -10.62
C PHE A 221 -10.97 6.98 -11.32
N LYS A 222 -11.47 6.32 -12.39
CA LYS A 222 -10.67 5.41 -13.21
C LYS A 222 -9.41 6.07 -13.77
N LEU A 223 -9.50 7.34 -14.17
CA LEU A 223 -8.36 8.09 -14.70
C LEU A 223 -7.39 8.54 -13.59
N ALA A 224 -7.88 8.72 -12.37
CA ALA A 224 -7.06 9.11 -11.23
C ALA A 224 -6.25 7.96 -10.63
N ILE A 225 -6.64 6.69 -10.85
CA ILE A 225 -5.98 5.53 -10.23
C ILE A 225 -4.56 5.37 -10.72
N GLY A 226 -3.62 5.40 -9.79
CA GLY A 226 -2.20 5.20 -10.03
C GLY A 226 -1.42 6.51 -10.20
N PHE A 227 -0.11 6.36 -10.22
CA PHE A 227 0.85 7.43 -10.50
C PHE A 227 1.97 6.87 -11.37
N GLU A 228 2.29 7.54 -12.50
CA GLU A 228 3.33 7.13 -13.45
C GLU A 228 3.27 5.64 -13.84
N SER A 229 2.08 5.16 -14.21
CA SER A 229 1.81 3.76 -14.54
C SER A 229 1.95 2.77 -13.36
N ASN A 230 2.27 3.24 -12.17
CA ASN A 230 2.27 2.42 -10.95
C ASN A 230 0.89 2.44 -10.32
N MET A 231 0.30 1.28 -10.15
CA MET A 231 -1.02 1.12 -9.55
C MET A 231 -0.92 0.26 -8.30
N HIS A 232 -1.22 0.85 -7.15
CA HIS A 232 -1.15 0.18 -5.86
C HIS A 232 -2.45 0.34 -5.08
N MET A 233 -2.87 -0.74 -4.43
CA MET A 233 -3.98 -0.75 -3.49
C MET A 233 -3.57 -1.54 -2.25
N ILE A 234 -3.56 -0.89 -1.10
CA ILE A 234 -3.41 -1.52 0.20
C ILE A 234 -4.80 -1.84 0.72
N ILE A 235 -5.02 -3.07 1.17
CA ILE A 235 -6.34 -3.59 1.50
C ILE A 235 -6.33 -4.05 2.95
N ALA A 236 -7.07 -3.36 3.81
CA ALA A 236 -7.26 -3.78 5.20
C ALA A 236 -8.55 -4.59 5.36
N ASP A 237 -8.50 -5.68 6.12
CA ASP A 237 -9.68 -6.48 6.46
C ASP A 237 -10.52 -5.75 7.52
N ALA A 238 -11.72 -5.28 7.15
CA ALA A 238 -12.59 -4.53 8.05
C ALA A 238 -13.08 -5.33 9.28
N LYS A 239 -12.88 -6.66 9.29
CA LYS A 239 -13.35 -7.57 10.35
C LYS A 239 -12.21 -8.18 11.18
N ALA A 240 -10.96 -7.91 10.84
CA ALA A 240 -9.82 -8.53 11.49
C ALA A 240 -8.83 -7.48 11.99
N PHE A 241 -8.78 -7.34 13.31
CA PHE A 241 -7.85 -6.45 14.01
C PHE A 241 -7.23 -7.18 15.20
N ASP A 242 -5.90 -7.12 15.33
CA ASP A 242 -5.16 -7.70 16.44
C ASP A 242 -4.83 -6.64 17.49
N ALA A 243 -5.67 -6.57 18.54
CA ALA A 243 -5.53 -5.60 19.61
C ALA A 243 -4.25 -5.79 20.46
N LYS A 244 -3.62 -7.00 20.46
CA LYS A 244 -2.36 -7.23 21.17
C LYS A 244 -1.21 -6.53 20.45
N LYS A 245 -1.07 -6.75 19.14
CA LYS A 245 -0.07 -6.05 18.32
C LYS A 245 -0.20 -4.53 18.39
N ALA A 246 -1.43 -4.03 18.43
CA ALA A 246 -1.68 -2.60 18.53
C ALA A 246 -1.18 -1.97 19.84
N LYS A 247 -1.05 -2.74 20.93
CA LYS A 247 -0.49 -2.28 22.22
C LYS A 247 1.03 -2.32 22.24
N GLU A 248 1.65 -3.24 21.52
CA GLU A 248 3.12 -3.39 21.45
C GLU A 248 3.77 -2.34 20.53
N SER A 249 2.98 -1.66 19.70
CA SER A 249 3.45 -0.63 18.75
C SER A 249 3.29 0.81 19.24
N LYS A 250 2.92 1.00 20.50
CA LYS A 250 2.92 2.29 21.21
C LYS A 250 4.25 2.50 21.91
#